data_9827b2390c5932c37290dc956ae90805
#
_entry.id   9827b2390c5932c37290dc956ae90805
#
_cell.length_a   1.000
_cell.length_b   1.000
_cell.length_c   1.000
_cell.angle_alpha   90.00
_cell.angle_beta   90.00
_cell.angle_gamma   90.00
#
_symmetry.space_group_name_H-M   'P 1'
#
loop_
_entity.id
_entity.type
_entity.pdbx_description
1 polymer ?
#
loop_
_entity_poly.entity_id
_entity_poly.type
_entity_poly.pdbx_seq_one_letter_code
_entity_poly.pdbx_strand_id
1 'polypeptide(L)'
;MAKIPLDNDQLVGETLGLADSDVDFSDTDFLVIVTPLFEKPVESGATGARGFDVDGKSNFLVVTGPYGDYFEREELDDWLLHETGHLMGLQHIYDFHRAAGAFDVMGNYIVSDTASFNDFIGWNKFFLGWLSNTQVNCLDDSVSFETFHRLTPIGKNSPDLKLILLKLSESEALGIELRHRSYLDEIKEGDEGVIIYKIDTKILDGQGMIEIVSSPSETLTDKTHGSSVLGTMSKGERYLGFGYKVEIIDSNSDSSYVSVQRQLEP
;
A
#
# COMPACT_ATOMS: atom_id res chain seq x y z
N MET A 1 20.87 -26.69 23.11
CA MET A 1 19.64 -26.17 23.72
C MET A 1 19.04 -25.22 22.69
N ALA A 2 17.85 -25.50 22.18
CA ALA A 2 17.14 -24.57 21.33
C ALA A 2 16.79 -23.34 22.18
N LYS A 3 17.28 -22.17 21.76
CA LYS A 3 16.93 -20.90 22.43
C LYS A 3 15.48 -20.60 22.09
N ILE A 4 14.64 -20.41 23.08
CA ILE A 4 13.25 -19.98 22.90
C ILE A 4 13.30 -18.53 22.42
N PRO A 5 12.54 -18.15 21.35
CA PRO A 5 12.43 -16.75 20.94
C PRO A 5 11.97 -15.90 22.12
N LEU A 6 12.45 -14.68 22.21
CA LEU A 6 11.84 -13.69 23.10
C LEU A 6 10.41 -13.43 22.62
N ASP A 7 9.45 -13.55 23.51
CA ASP A 7 8.10 -13.08 23.31
C ASP A 7 8.14 -11.55 23.08
N ASN A 8 7.39 -11.06 22.11
CA ASN A 8 7.33 -9.64 21.79
C ASN A 8 6.94 -8.80 23.01
N ASP A 9 6.02 -9.28 23.84
CA ASP A 9 5.61 -8.59 25.07
C ASP A 9 6.78 -8.49 26.06
N GLN A 10 7.59 -9.54 26.20
CA GLN A 10 8.78 -9.49 27.03
C GLN A 10 9.81 -8.51 26.49
N LEU A 11 10.06 -8.50 25.17
CA LEU A 11 10.99 -7.56 24.55
C LEU A 11 10.56 -6.12 24.75
N VAL A 12 9.27 -5.82 24.52
CA VAL A 12 8.70 -4.49 24.73
C VAL A 12 8.84 -4.06 26.19
N GLY A 13 8.45 -4.92 27.14
CA GLY A 13 8.53 -4.62 28.56
C GLY A 13 9.95 -4.37 29.05
N GLU A 14 10.92 -5.19 28.61
CA GLU A 14 12.34 -5.01 28.95
C GLU A 14 12.88 -3.70 28.34
N THR A 15 12.50 -3.40 27.08
CA THR A 15 12.95 -2.16 26.39
C THR A 15 12.40 -0.92 27.09
N LEU A 16 11.11 -0.89 27.38
CA LEU A 16 10.48 0.22 28.09
C LEU A 16 11.10 0.40 29.48
N GLY A 17 11.28 -0.69 30.25
CA GLY A 17 11.87 -0.63 31.59
C GLY A 17 13.34 -0.17 31.61
N LEU A 18 14.09 -0.41 30.53
CA LEU A 18 15.47 0.09 30.40
C LEU A 18 15.53 1.56 29.97
N ALA A 19 14.57 2.00 29.16
CA ALA A 19 14.56 3.35 28.60
C ALA A 19 13.81 4.37 29.49
N ASP A 20 12.98 3.92 30.40
CA ASP A 20 12.07 4.75 31.23
C ASP A 20 12.75 5.91 31.98
N SER A 21 14.01 5.71 32.40
CA SER A 21 14.75 6.77 33.07
C SER A 21 15.28 7.86 32.13
N ASP A 22 15.34 7.59 30.85
CA ASP A 22 16.00 8.44 29.85
C ASP A 22 15.03 9.00 28.80
N VAL A 23 13.84 8.41 28.68
CA VAL A 23 12.83 8.74 27.67
C VAL A 23 11.49 8.99 28.33
N ASP A 24 10.88 10.13 28.03
CA ASP A 24 9.49 10.44 28.38
C ASP A 24 8.55 9.87 27.31
N PHE A 25 7.77 8.86 27.69
CA PHE A 25 6.85 8.17 26.79
C PHE A 25 5.44 8.79 26.78
N SER A 26 5.17 9.83 27.55
CA SER A 26 3.81 10.40 27.71
C SER A 26 3.14 10.79 26.38
N ASP A 27 3.91 11.29 25.42
CA ASP A 27 3.45 11.72 24.09
C ASP A 27 3.82 10.74 22.96
N THR A 28 4.25 9.52 23.30
CA THR A 28 4.67 8.52 22.31
C THR A 28 3.47 7.73 21.80
N ASP A 29 3.16 7.78 20.49
CA ASP A 29 2.11 6.96 19.87
C ASP A 29 2.66 5.66 19.29
N PHE A 30 3.85 5.70 18.72
CA PHE A 30 4.50 4.56 18.08
C PHE A 30 5.85 4.28 18.72
N LEU A 31 6.15 3.00 18.87
CA LEU A 31 7.44 2.50 19.34
C LEU A 31 8.03 1.58 18.28
N VAL A 32 9.24 1.89 17.83
CA VAL A 32 9.98 1.04 16.92
C VAL A 32 11.17 0.45 17.67
N ILE A 33 11.18 -0.86 17.83
CA ILE A 33 12.25 -1.60 18.50
C ILE A 33 13.03 -2.37 17.46
N VAL A 34 14.21 -1.86 17.15
CA VAL A 34 15.15 -2.51 16.22
C VAL A 34 16.14 -3.33 17.03
N THR A 35 16.07 -4.64 16.87
CA THR A 35 16.98 -5.55 17.57
C THR A 35 18.17 -5.90 16.71
N PRO A 36 19.40 -5.89 17.25
CA PRO A 36 20.54 -6.41 16.51
C PRO A 36 20.37 -7.91 16.27
N LEU A 37 20.88 -8.41 15.16
CA LEU A 37 20.97 -9.83 14.85
C LEU A 37 21.89 -10.55 15.82
N PHE A 38 21.39 -10.92 16.96
CA PHE A 38 22.15 -11.78 17.86
C PHE A 38 21.31 -12.93 18.35
N GLU A 39 21.69 -14.12 17.90
CA GLU A 39 21.46 -15.42 18.56
C GLU A 39 20.03 -15.79 19.01
N LYS A 40 19.05 -14.89 19.02
CA LYS A 40 17.64 -15.18 19.29
C LYS A 40 16.79 -14.57 18.20
N PRO A 41 16.02 -15.37 17.46
CA PRO A 41 15.04 -14.82 16.55
C PRO A 41 14.01 -14.01 17.36
N VAL A 42 13.82 -12.78 17.01
CA VAL A 42 12.70 -11.95 17.45
C VAL A 42 11.65 -12.05 16.36
N GLU A 43 10.39 -12.21 16.74
CA GLU A 43 9.32 -12.12 15.75
C GLU A 43 9.30 -10.70 15.20
N SER A 44 9.25 -10.60 13.86
CA SER A 44 9.13 -9.31 13.18
C SER A 44 7.67 -9.01 12.91
N GLY A 45 7.27 -7.76 13.01
CA GLY A 45 5.93 -7.33 12.68
C GLY A 45 5.43 -6.18 13.53
N ALA A 46 4.27 -5.65 13.14
CA ALA A 46 3.55 -4.64 13.90
C ALA A 46 2.59 -5.31 14.89
N THR A 47 2.58 -4.87 16.10
CA THR A 47 1.68 -5.36 17.13
C THR A 47 1.21 -4.25 18.06
N GLY A 48 0.05 -4.44 18.67
CA GLY A 48 -0.40 -3.60 19.78
C GLY A 48 0.12 -4.15 21.10
N ALA A 49 1.09 -3.48 21.71
CA ALA A 49 1.53 -3.78 23.05
C ALA A 49 0.57 -3.18 24.08
N ARG A 50 0.01 -4.03 24.94
CA ARG A 50 -0.96 -3.63 25.95
C ARG A 50 -0.45 -4.03 27.34
N GLY A 51 -0.81 -3.23 28.34
CA GLY A 51 -0.53 -3.57 29.73
C GLY A 51 0.84 -3.09 30.25
N PHE A 52 1.54 -2.29 29.46
CA PHE A 52 2.71 -1.55 29.93
C PHE A 52 2.25 -0.16 30.36
N ASP A 53 2.47 0.19 31.61
CA ASP A 53 2.13 1.52 32.13
C ASP A 53 3.44 2.27 32.39
N VAL A 54 3.79 3.15 31.46
CA VAL A 54 4.99 3.97 31.51
C VAL A 54 4.57 5.42 31.25
N ASP A 55 4.93 6.33 32.14
CA ASP A 55 4.61 7.77 32.07
C ASP A 55 3.10 8.06 31.91
N GLY A 56 2.24 7.18 32.46
CA GLY A 56 0.79 7.29 32.35
C GLY A 56 0.22 6.83 31.02
N LYS A 57 1.04 6.25 30.14
CA LYS A 57 0.64 5.66 28.87
C LYS A 57 0.66 4.14 28.97
N SER A 58 -0.46 3.51 28.65
CA SER A 58 -0.64 2.06 28.83
C SER A 58 -0.80 1.28 27.55
N ASN A 59 -0.84 1.95 26.39
CA ASN A 59 -0.99 1.31 25.10
C ASN A 59 -0.01 1.91 24.11
N PHE A 60 0.79 1.08 23.51
CA PHE A 60 1.73 1.44 22.44
C PHE A 60 1.41 0.62 21.19
N LEU A 61 1.57 1.25 20.04
CA LEU A 61 1.68 0.52 18.79
C LEU A 61 3.17 0.27 18.55
N VAL A 62 3.56 -0.98 18.36
CA VAL A 62 4.97 -1.38 18.36
C VAL A 62 5.29 -2.11 17.07
N VAL A 63 6.38 -1.71 16.46
CA VAL A 63 7.07 -2.48 15.43
C VAL A 63 8.32 -3.10 16.06
N THR A 64 8.45 -4.39 15.93
CA THR A 64 9.66 -5.12 16.35
C THR A 64 10.25 -5.85 15.16
N GLY A 65 11.55 -5.89 15.06
CA GLY A 65 12.19 -6.67 14.02
C GLY A 65 13.68 -6.84 14.21
N PRO A 66 14.23 -7.96 13.72
CA PRO A 66 15.66 -8.16 13.71
C PRO A 66 16.29 -7.23 12.65
N TYR A 67 17.36 -6.60 13.03
CA TYR A 67 18.23 -5.92 12.10
C TYR A 67 19.38 -6.85 11.72
N GLY A 68 19.46 -7.29 10.47
CA GLY A 68 20.63 -8.00 10.01
C GLY A 68 20.37 -9.03 8.89
N ASP A 69 21.32 -9.94 8.63
CA ASP A 69 21.57 -10.79 7.44
C ASP A 69 20.40 -11.39 6.64
N TYR A 70 19.16 -11.19 7.06
CA TYR A 70 17.96 -11.56 6.30
C TYR A 70 17.46 -10.44 5.39
N PHE A 71 17.85 -9.19 5.69
CA PHE A 71 17.47 -8.05 4.88
C PHE A 71 18.75 -7.31 4.50
N GLU A 72 19.02 -7.24 3.22
CA GLU A 72 19.94 -6.23 2.72
C GLU A 72 19.36 -4.85 3.10
N ARG A 73 20.19 -3.84 3.15
CA ARG A 73 19.83 -2.53 3.72
C ARG A 73 18.62 -1.87 3.06
N GLU A 74 18.36 -2.21 1.80
CA GLU A 74 17.25 -1.73 0.99
C GLU A 74 15.91 -2.40 1.37
N GLU A 75 15.93 -3.66 1.80
CA GLU A 75 14.75 -4.41 2.24
C GLU A 75 14.26 -3.98 3.64
N LEU A 76 15.13 -3.42 4.47
CA LEU A 76 14.76 -2.95 5.80
C LEU A 76 13.82 -1.76 5.74
N ASP A 77 14.07 -0.82 4.82
CA ASP A 77 13.29 0.39 4.69
C ASP A 77 11.87 0.04 4.20
N ASP A 78 11.72 -0.89 3.27
CA ASP A 78 10.43 -1.39 2.80
C ASP A 78 9.66 -2.11 3.91
N TRP A 79 10.34 -2.97 4.66
CA TRP A 79 9.74 -3.66 5.80
C TRP A 79 9.27 -2.66 6.87
N LEU A 80 10.11 -1.69 7.23
CA LEU A 80 9.76 -0.69 8.23
C LEU A 80 8.57 0.16 7.77
N LEU A 81 8.53 0.53 6.51
CA LEU A 81 7.42 1.28 5.92
C LEU A 81 6.12 0.45 5.93
N HIS A 82 6.20 -0.84 5.58
CA HIS A 82 5.09 -1.79 5.64
C HIS A 82 4.52 -1.89 7.07
N GLU A 83 5.37 -2.20 8.04
CA GLU A 83 4.94 -2.37 9.43
C GLU A 83 4.42 -1.04 10.03
N THR A 84 5.01 0.08 9.66
CA THR A 84 4.48 1.40 10.04
C THR A 84 3.12 1.64 9.41
N GLY A 85 2.87 1.17 8.20
CA GLY A 85 1.55 1.18 7.57
C GLY A 85 0.48 0.51 8.45
N HIS A 86 0.79 -0.64 9.03
CA HIS A 86 -0.09 -1.31 9.99
C HIS A 86 -0.36 -0.46 11.25
N LEU A 87 0.66 0.21 11.77
CA LEU A 87 0.48 1.12 12.92
C LEU A 87 -0.45 2.29 12.58
N MET A 88 -0.47 2.72 11.33
CA MET A 88 -1.38 3.76 10.84
C MET A 88 -2.79 3.23 10.50
N GLY A 89 -3.05 1.94 10.67
CA GLY A 89 -4.34 1.30 10.45
C GLY A 89 -4.54 0.72 9.06
N LEU A 90 -3.50 0.64 8.25
CA LEU A 90 -3.58 -0.03 6.95
C LEU A 90 -3.58 -1.55 7.13
N GLN A 91 -4.31 -2.22 6.27
CA GLN A 91 -4.40 -3.67 6.22
C GLN A 91 -3.47 -4.21 5.12
N HIS A 92 -3.14 -5.51 5.23
CA HIS A 92 -2.57 -6.21 4.10
C HIS A 92 -3.56 -6.22 2.94
N ILE A 93 -3.14 -5.74 1.79
CA ILE A 93 -3.97 -5.68 0.59
C ILE A 93 -3.73 -6.84 -0.37
N TYR A 94 -2.77 -7.71 -0.04
CA TYR A 94 -2.52 -8.92 -0.80
C TYR A 94 -3.36 -10.10 -0.28
N ASP A 95 -3.67 -11.02 -1.18
CA ASP A 95 -3.85 -12.42 -0.85
C ASP A 95 -2.71 -13.21 -1.49
N PHE A 96 -2.50 -14.44 -1.07
CA PHE A 96 -1.46 -15.29 -1.67
C PHE A 96 -1.70 -15.62 -3.15
N HIS A 97 -2.78 -15.12 -3.73
CA HIS A 97 -3.26 -15.46 -5.08
C HIS A 97 -3.52 -14.24 -5.96
N ARG A 98 -3.73 -13.04 -5.40
CA ARG A 98 -4.20 -11.84 -6.11
C ARG A 98 -3.50 -10.60 -5.58
N ALA A 99 -2.26 -10.43 -5.92
CA ALA A 99 -1.51 -9.30 -5.42
C ALA A 99 -2.04 -7.98 -6.01
N ALA A 100 -2.12 -6.94 -5.18
CA ALA A 100 -2.08 -5.56 -5.68
C ALA A 100 -0.72 -5.26 -6.35
N GLY A 101 0.09 -6.29 -6.44
CA GLY A 101 1.39 -6.30 -7.11
C GLY A 101 2.39 -5.38 -6.43
N ALA A 102 3.34 -4.95 -7.22
CA ALA A 102 4.38 -4.01 -6.85
C ALA A 102 3.89 -2.55 -6.77
N PHE A 103 2.58 -2.30 -6.62
CA PHE A 103 2.02 -0.95 -6.59
C PHE A 103 1.72 -0.40 -5.20
N ASP A 104 1.96 -1.18 -4.15
CA ASP A 104 1.75 -0.73 -2.77
C ASP A 104 2.67 -1.47 -1.80
N VAL A 105 3.25 -0.75 -0.87
CA VAL A 105 4.08 -1.33 0.19
C VAL A 105 3.29 -2.27 1.10
N MET A 106 1.96 -2.10 1.25
CA MET A 106 1.08 -3.04 1.95
C MET A 106 0.72 -4.26 1.10
N GLY A 107 1.17 -4.30 -0.14
CA GLY A 107 1.18 -5.47 -0.99
C GLY A 107 2.27 -6.46 -0.59
N ASN A 108 2.62 -7.36 -1.47
CA ASN A 108 3.61 -8.39 -1.17
C ASN A 108 5.04 -7.86 -1.28
N TYR A 109 5.69 -7.58 -0.14
CA TYR A 109 7.09 -7.12 -0.08
C TYR A 109 8.13 -8.26 -0.14
N ILE A 110 7.70 -9.51 0.00
CA ILE A 110 8.60 -10.67 0.21
C ILE A 110 9.22 -11.19 -1.09
N VAL A 111 8.84 -10.69 -2.24
CA VAL A 111 9.18 -11.33 -3.50
C VAL A 111 9.79 -10.37 -4.49
N SER A 112 10.99 -9.92 -4.26
CA SER A 112 11.78 -9.51 -5.42
C SER A 112 13.28 -9.59 -5.17
N ASP A 113 13.97 -10.31 -6.05
CA ASP A 113 15.40 -10.13 -6.33
C ASP A 113 15.72 -8.72 -6.89
N THR A 114 14.77 -7.80 -6.76
CA THR A 114 14.91 -6.41 -7.16
C THR A 114 14.14 -5.56 -6.16
N ALA A 115 14.82 -5.17 -5.10
CA ALA A 115 14.34 -4.13 -4.19
C ALA A 115 13.86 -2.93 -5.00
N SER A 116 12.58 -2.68 -4.96
CA SER A 116 12.00 -1.45 -5.47
C SER A 116 11.07 -0.92 -4.40
N PHE A 117 11.39 0.25 -3.88
CA PHE A 117 10.49 0.99 -3.03
C PHE A 117 9.20 1.24 -3.78
N ASN A 118 8.10 0.83 -3.19
CA ASN A 118 6.80 1.14 -3.74
C ASN A 118 6.11 2.13 -2.83
N ASP A 119 5.60 3.18 -3.43
CA ASP A 119 4.75 4.12 -2.73
C ASP A 119 3.40 3.47 -2.39
N PHE A 120 2.65 4.04 -1.46
CA PHE A 120 1.29 3.59 -1.19
C PHE A 120 0.37 3.87 -2.38
N ILE A 121 -0.53 2.94 -2.66
CA ILE A 121 -1.61 3.13 -3.63
C ILE A 121 -2.52 4.30 -3.21
N GLY A 122 -3.12 4.96 -4.17
CA GLY A 122 -3.92 6.16 -3.93
C GLY A 122 -5.05 5.98 -2.93
N TRP A 123 -5.67 4.79 -2.88
CA TRP A 123 -6.66 4.46 -1.86
C TRP A 123 -6.09 4.53 -0.44
N ASN A 124 -4.93 3.93 -0.20
CA ASN A 124 -4.28 3.96 1.12
C ASN A 124 -3.89 5.39 1.51
N LYS A 125 -3.35 6.17 0.57
CA LYS A 125 -3.05 7.59 0.81
C LYS A 125 -4.31 8.41 1.13
N PHE A 126 -5.41 8.13 0.44
CA PHE A 126 -6.69 8.78 0.71
C PHE A 126 -7.24 8.41 2.08
N PHE A 127 -7.20 7.12 2.42
CA PHE A 127 -7.61 6.62 3.73
C PHE A 127 -6.82 7.26 4.88
N LEU A 128 -5.51 7.42 4.71
CA LEU A 128 -4.64 8.10 5.67
C LEU A 128 -4.81 9.64 5.72
N GLY A 129 -5.64 10.21 4.83
CA GLY A 129 -5.82 11.65 4.75
C GLY A 129 -4.63 12.40 4.12
N TRP A 130 -3.73 11.68 3.42
CA TRP A 130 -2.58 12.28 2.73
C TRP A 130 -2.95 12.88 1.38
N LEU A 131 -4.06 12.47 0.81
CA LEU A 131 -4.66 13.14 -0.35
C LEU A 131 -5.78 14.06 0.09
N SER A 132 -5.71 15.31 -0.34
CA SER A 132 -6.78 16.29 -0.13
C SER A 132 -7.98 16.02 -1.03
N ASN A 133 -9.13 16.58 -0.67
CA ASN A 133 -10.36 16.45 -1.48
C ASN A 133 -10.22 17.01 -2.90
N THR A 134 -9.23 17.88 -3.17
CA THR A 134 -8.96 18.40 -4.52
C THR A 134 -8.13 17.42 -5.37
N GLN A 135 -7.45 16.48 -4.73
CA GLN A 135 -6.62 15.47 -5.38
C GLN A 135 -7.37 14.17 -5.64
N VAL A 136 -8.60 14.04 -5.14
CA VAL A 136 -9.45 12.87 -5.33
C VAL A 136 -10.77 13.29 -5.96
N ASN A 137 -11.18 12.59 -7.02
CA ASN A 137 -12.48 12.80 -7.64
C ASN A 137 -13.33 11.53 -7.48
N CYS A 138 -14.40 11.64 -6.70
CA CYS A 138 -15.37 10.56 -6.50
C CYS A 138 -16.53 10.73 -7.48
N LEU A 139 -16.73 9.76 -8.35
CA LEU A 139 -17.83 9.70 -9.30
C LEU A 139 -18.89 8.71 -8.82
N ASP A 140 -20.08 9.22 -8.61
CA ASP A 140 -21.24 8.42 -8.25
C ASP A 140 -21.89 7.84 -9.52
N ASP A 141 -22.43 6.64 -9.39
CA ASP A 141 -23.02 5.89 -10.48
C ASP A 141 -24.49 6.25 -10.79
N SER A 142 -25.03 7.28 -10.16
CA SER A 142 -26.45 7.63 -10.21
C SER A 142 -26.98 8.01 -11.60
N VAL A 143 -26.10 8.40 -12.52
CA VAL A 143 -26.43 8.82 -13.88
C VAL A 143 -25.41 8.35 -14.92
N SER A 144 -25.87 8.20 -16.18
CA SER A 144 -24.95 8.01 -17.29
C SER A 144 -24.11 9.26 -17.50
N PHE A 145 -22.80 9.07 -17.60
CA PHE A 145 -21.86 10.19 -17.82
C PHE A 145 -20.69 9.77 -18.71
N GLU A 146 -20.09 10.75 -19.30
CA GLU A 146 -18.72 10.68 -19.83
C GLU A 146 -17.97 11.89 -19.29
N THR A 147 -16.82 11.63 -18.70
CA THR A 147 -15.97 12.68 -18.10
C THR A 147 -14.53 12.51 -18.52
N PHE A 148 -13.81 13.62 -18.53
CA PHE A 148 -12.39 13.66 -18.91
C PHE A 148 -11.57 14.21 -17.76
N HIS A 149 -10.49 13.53 -17.46
CA HIS A 149 -9.65 13.87 -16.31
C HIS A 149 -8.19 13.91 -16.73
N ARG A 150 -7.45 14.80 -16.09
CA ARG A 150 -6.00 14.81 -16.13
C ARG A 150 -5.47 14.31 -14.80
N LEU A 151 -4.95 13.08 -14.79
CA LEU A 151 -4.27 12.50 -13.66
C LEU A 151 -2.78 12.92 -13.65
N THR A 152 -2.27 13.19 -12.44
CA THR A 152 -0.83 13.33 -12.19
C THR A 152 -0.32 12.14 -11.40
N PRO A 153 0.98 11.78 -11.52
CA PRO A 153 1.52 10.63 -10.79
C PRO A 153 1.25 10.73 -9.29
N ILE A 154 0.90 9.59 -8.69
CA ILE A 154 0.52 9.52 -7.27
C ILE A 154 1.66 10.00 -6.36
N GLY A 155 2.92 9.69 -6.68
CA GLY A 155 4.11 10.11 -5.95
C GLY A 155 4.55 11.56 -6.18
N LYS A 156 3.94 12.28 -7.14
CA LYS A 156 4.32 13.65 -7.46
C LYS A 156 3.77 14.63 -6.43
N ASN A 157 4.62 15.45 -5.85
CA ASN A 157 4.17 16.52 -4.94
C ASN A 157 3.53 17.66 -5.74
N SER A 158 2.21 17.57 -5.95
CA SER A 158 1.40 18.62 -6.61
C SER A 158 -0.03 18.59 -6.06
N PRO A 159 -0.78 19.71 -6.11
CA PRO A 159 -2.18 19.77 -5.69
C PRO A 159 -3.16 19.21 -6.75
N ASP A 160 -2.65 18.74 -7.88
CA ASP A 160 -3.45 18.25 -9.00
C ASP A 160 -4.13 16.91 -8.67
N LEU A 161 -5.11 16.54 -9.50
CA LEU A 161 -5.85 15.28 -9.38
C LEU A 161 -4.91 14.07 -9.48
N LYS A 162 -5.03 13.15 -8.53
CA LYS A 162 -4.21 11.96 -8.40
C LYS A 162 -5.00 10.66 -8.45
N LEU A 163 -6.22 10.70 -7.95
CA LEU A 163 -7.06 9.52 -7.79
C LEU A 163 -8.47 9.81 -8.29
N ILE A 164 -9.02 8.90 -9.08
CA ILE A 164 -10.45 8.86 -9.39
C ILE A 164 -11.02 7.62 -8.71
N LEU A 165 -12.12 7.80 -7.99
CA LEU A 165 -12.88 6.71 -7.37
C LEU A 165 -14.23 6.60 -8.07
N LEU A 166 -14.53 5.42 -8.60
CA LEU A 166 -15.83 5.09 -9.20
C LEU A 166 -16.58 4.21 -8.21
N LYS A 167 -17.64 4.72 -7.62
CA LYS A 167 -18.45 3.98 -6.67
C LYS A 167 -19.19 2.84 -7.38
N LEU A 168 -19.03 1.61 -6.88
CA LEU A 168 -19.75 0.42 -7.35
C LEU A 168 -20.89 0.04 -6.40
N SER A 169 -20.64 0.14 -5.11
CA SER A 169 -21.61 -0.14 -4.05
C SER A 169 -21.27 0.67 -2.78
N GLU A 170 -21.89 0.33 -1.66
CA GLU A 170 -21.54 0.97 -0.37
C GLU A 170 -20.16 0.54 0.15
N SER A 171 -19.62 -0.57 -0.31
CA SER A 171 -18.32 -1.11 0.14
C SER A 171 -17.31 -1.30 -0.98
N GLU A 172 -17.71 -1.09 -2.23
CA GLU A 172 -16.86 -1.35 -3.39
C GLU A 172 -16.69 -0.11 -4.25
N ALA A 173 -15.48 0.07 -4.77
CA ALA A 173 -15.14 1.09 -5.72
C ALA A 173 -14.07 0.61 -6.71
N LEU A 174 -13.94 1.31 -7.85
CA LEU A 174 -12.72 1.26 -8.67
C LEU A 174 -11.87 2.47 -8.36
N GLY A 175 -10.59 2.25 -8.12
CA GLY A 175 -9.57 3.29 -8.09
C GLY A 175 -8.87 3.39 -9.44
N ILE A 176 -8.60 4.61 -9.90
CA ILE A 176 -7.85 4.88 -11.12
C ILE A 176 -6.77 5.90 -10.78
N GLU A 177 -5.51 5.55 -10.98
CA GLU A 177 -4.37 6.42 -10.70
C GLU A 177 -3.25 6.25 -11.72
N LEU A 178 -2.39 7.25 -11.83
CA LEU A 178 -1.19 7.21 -12.65
C LEU A 178 0.00 6.82 -11.79
N ARG A 179 0.67 5.73 -12.18
CA ARG A 179 1.96 5.31 -11.60
C ARG A 179 3.08 5.74 -12.54
N HIS A 180 4.06 6.39 -11.96
CA HIS A 180 5.25 6.80 -12.68
C HIS A 180 6.43 6.85 -11.72
N ARG A 181 7.60 6.47 -12.21
CA ARG A 181 8.82 6.44 -11.41
C ARG A 181 9.05 7.77 -10.69
N SER A 182 9.23 7.69 -9.38
CA SER A 182 9.50 8.82 -8.49
C SER A 182 10.45 8.38 -7.38
N TYR A 183 10.81 9.29 -6.47
CA TYR A 183 11.70 8.98 -5.35
C TYR A 183 11.15 7.84 -4.44
N LEU A 184 9.84 7.75 -4.29
CA LEU A 184 9.17 6.74 -3.45
C LEU A 184 8.52 5.61 -4.28
N ASP A 185 8.60 5.65 -5.58
CA ASP A 185 7.92 4.71 -6.48
C ASP A 185 8.92 4.28 -7.55
N GLU A 186 9.73 3.30 -7.23
CA GLU A 186 10.78 2.78 -8.12
C GLU A 186 10.23 1.80 -9.15
N ILE A 187 9.13 2.18 -9.80
CA ILE A 187 8.57 1.39 -10.89
C ILE A 187 9.62 1.23 -11.99
N LYS A 188 9.76 0.01 -12.51
CA LYS A 188 10.68 -0.26 -13.62
C LYS A 188 10.26 0.51 -14.86
N GLU A 189 11.24 0.90 -15.65
CA GLU A 189 10.99 1.49 -16.97
C GLU A 189 10.16 0.52 -17.84
N GLY A 190 9.04 1.01 -18.36
CA GLY A 190 8.07 0.22 -19.12
C GLY A 190 6.89 -0.31 -18.30
N ASP A 191 6.96 -0.24 -16.97
CA ASP A 191 5.88 -0.63 -16.06
C ASP A 191 5.05 0.57 -15.60
N GLU A 192 5.38 1.75 -16.09
CA GLU A 192 4.69 3.00 -15.82
C GLU A 192 3.38 3.09 -16.60
N GLY A 193 2.36 3.71 -16.01
CA GLY A 193 1.08 3.90 -16.67
C GLY A 193 -0.08 4.06 -15.69
N VAL A 194 -1.29 4.08 -16.22
CA VAL A 194 -2.51 4.13 -15.41
C VAL A 194 -2.84 2.73 -14.95
N ILE A 195 -3.08 2.58 -13.65
CA ILE A 195 -3.66 1.35 -13.08
C ILE A 195 -5.11 1.56 -12.74
N ILE A 196 -5.88 0.47 -12.86
CA ILE A 196 -7.26 0.39 -12.36
C ILE A 196 -7.32 -0.78 -11.40
N TYR A 197 -7.84 -0.53 -10.21
CA TYR A 197 -7.98 -1.55 -9.20
C TYR A 197 -9.37 -1.51 -8.55
N LYS A 198 -9.85 -2.69 -8.19
CA LYS A 198 -11.07 -2.84 -7.40
C LYS A 198 -10.71 -2.78 -5.92
N ILE A 199 -11.51 -2.09 -5.16
CA ILE A 199 -11.47 -2.01 -3.71
C ILE A 199 -12.74 -2.64 -3.17
N ASP A 200 -12.63 -3.52 -2.17
CA ASP A 200 -13.77 -4.01 -1.40
C ASP A 200 -13.45 -3.95 0.11
N THR A 201 -14.03 -2.98 0.78
CA THR A 201 -13.79 -2.72 2.20
C THR A 201 -14.41 -3.73 3.16
N LYS A 202 -15.17 -4.72 2.65
CA LYS A 202 -15.69 -5.84 3.44
C LYS A 202 -14.74 -7.04 3.48
N ILE A 203 -13.75 -7.06 2.60
CA ILE A 203 -12.73 -8.12 2.60
C ILE A 203 -11.81 -7.89 3.78
N LEU A 204 -11.54 -8.95 4.54
CA LEU A 204 -10.72 -8.89 5.74
C LEU A 204 -9.24 -8.80 5.40
N ASP A 205 -8.46 -8.38 6.38
CA ASP A 205 -7.00 -8.32 6.32
C ASP A 205 -6.38 -9.58 5.72
N GLY A 206 -5.44 -9.41 4.80
CA GLY A 206 -4.75 -10.51 4.12
C GLY A 206 -5.60 -11.34 3.14
N GLN A 207 -6.79 -10.87 2.79
CA GLN A 207 -7.69 -11.59 1.87
C GLN A 207 -7.88 -10.87 0.52
N GLY A 208 -7.04 -9.87 0.21
CA GLY A 208 -7.03 -9.21 -1.08
C GLY A 208 -8.14 -8.17 -1.25
N MET A 209 -8.25 -7.23 -0.31
CA MET A 209 -9.21 -6.13 -0.41
C MET A 209 -8.99 -5.20 -1.60
N ILE A 210 -7.80 -5.21 -2.18
CA ILE A 210 -7.45 -4.47 -3.40
C ILE A 210 -6.96 -5.45 -4.47
N GLU A 211 -7.56 -5.37 -5.66
CA GLU A 211 -7.25 -6.22 -6.81
C GLU A 211 -7.00 -5.34 -8.04
N ILE A 212 -5.83 -5.48 -8.70
CA ILE A 212 -5.57 -4.81 -9.97
C ILE A 212 -6.42 -5.47 -11.05
N VAL A 213 -7.29 -4.68 -11.68
CA VAL A 213 -8.24 -5.17 -12.69
C VAL A 213 -7.94 -4.65 -14.10
N SER A 214 -6.98 -3.75 -14.26
CA SER A 214 -6.57 -3.23 -15.57
C SER A 214 -5.73 -4.21 -16.39
N SER A 215 -5.26 -5.30 -15.78
CA SER A 215 -4.54 -6.35 -16.50
C SER A 215 -5.48 -7.42 -17.03
N PRO A 216 -5.28 -7.96 -18.24
CA PRO A 216 -5.95 -9.16 -18.67
C PRO A 216 -5.65 -10.31 -17.69
N SER A 217 -6.67 -11.06 -17.31
CA SER A 217 -6.57 -12.12 -16.28
C SER A 217 -5.54 -13.22 -16.58
N GLU A 218 -5.09 -13.34 -17.80
CA GLU A 218 -4.09 -14.33 -18.25
C GLU A 218 -2.66 -13.93 -17.88
N THR A 219 -2.39 -12.65 -17.67
CA THR A 219 -1.05 -12.16 -17.31
C THR A 219 -0.76 -12.21 -15.79
N LEU A 220 -1.79 -12.35 -14.98
CA LEU A 220 -1.66 -12.47 -13.51
C LEU A 220 -1.19 -13.86 -13.03
N THR A 221 -0.87 -14.78 -13.93
CA THR A 221 -0.58 -16.18 -13.59
C THR A 221 0.87 -16.52 -13.32
N ASP A 222 1.82 -15.63 -13.53
CA ASP A 222 3.21 -15.91 -13.17
C ASP A 222 3.46 -15.57 -11.69
N LYS A 223 3.17 -16.58 -10.86
CA LYS A 223 3.10 -16.49 -9.40
C LYS A 223 4.43 -16.68 -8.70
N THR A 224 5.51 -16.82 -9.41
CA THR A 224 6.72 -17.38 -8.80
C THR A 224 7.85 -16.39 -8.59
N HIS A 225 7.81 -15.25 -9.19
CA HIS A 225 8.91 -14.28 -9.03
C HIS A 225 8.40 -12.89 -9.41
N GLY A 226 8.07 -12.04 -8.51
CA GLY A 226 8.08 -10.57 -8.62
C GLY A 226 8.24 -9.91 -9.99
N SER A 227 8.00 -10.62 -11.06
CA SER A 227 7.97 -10.05 -12.39
C SER A 227 6.65 -9.31 -12.50
N SER A 228 6.81 -8.05 -12.45
CA SER A 228 6.01 -6.99 -13.01
C SER A 228 4.90 -7.51 -13.90
N VAL A 229 3.87 -7.97 -13.29
CA VAL A 229 2.70 -8.18 -14.07
C VAL A 229 1.80 -6.98 -13.91
N LEU A 230 1.98 -6.30 -14.64
CA LEU A 230 1.69 -5.14 -15.30
C LEU A 230 0.24 -5.03 -15.60
N GLY A 231 -0.46 -4.44 -14.65
CA GLY A 231 -1.76 -3.91 -14.88
C GLY A 231 -1.73 -2.45 -15.34
N THR A 232 -0.60 -1.92 -15.79
CA THR A 232 -0.51 -0.55 -16.27
C THR A 232 -1.04 -0.42 -17.69
N MET A 233 -1.78 0.66 -17.91
CA MET A 233 -2.36 1.01 -19.19
C MET A 233 -1.67 2.23 -19.78
N SER A 234 -1.40 2.13 -21.07
CA SER A 234 -0.75 3.17 -21.87
C SER A 234 -1.74 3.87 -22.80
N LYS A 235 -1.26 4.93 -23.46
CA LYS A 235 -2.06 5.68 -24.45
C LYS A 235 -2.72 4.76 -25.49
N GLY A 236 -4.01 4.94 -25.69
CA GLY A 236 -4.86 4.20 -26.63
C GLY A 236 -5.47 2.92 -26.06
N GLU A 237 -5.03 2.48 -24.88
CA GLU A 237 -5.60 1.31 -24.23
C GLU A 237 -6.93 1.61 -23.53
N ARG A 238 -7.74 0.57 -23.38
CA ARG A 238 -9.10 0.65 -22.84
C ARG A 238 -9.36 -0.46 -21.86
N TYR A 239 -9.99 -0.09 -20.78
CA TYR A 239 -10.57 -1.00 -19.81
C TYR A 239 -12.10 -1.03 -19.96
N LEU A 240 -12.68 -2.22 -19.86
CA LEU A 240 -14.13 -2.44 -19.85
C LEU A 240 -14.46 -3.39 -18.68
N GLY A 241 -15.15 -2.88 -17.69
CA GLY A 241 -15.53 -3.71 -16.54
C GLY A 241 -16.39 -2.95 -15.54
N PHE A 242 -17.15 -3.67 -14.75
CA PHE A 242 -18.01 -3.14 -13.69
C PHE A 242 -18.95 -2.01 -14.14
N GLY A 243 -19.43 -2.06 -15.39
CA GLY A 243 -20.30 -1.03 -15.94
C GLY A 243 -19.57 0.27 -16.36
N TYR A 244 -18.26 0.25 -16.43
CA TYR A 244 -17.45 1.40 -16.85
C TYR A 244 -16.54 1.07 -18.03
N LYS A 245 -16.31 2.08 -18.86
CA LYS A 245 -15.25 2.15 -19.83
C LYS A 245 -14.27 3.23 -19.41
N VAL A 246 -13.00 2.88 -19.32
CA VAL A 246 -11.90 3.83 -19.10
C VAL A 246 -10.97 3.77 -20.31
N GLU A 247 -10.63 4.91 -20.89
CA GLU A 247 -9.75 5.01 -22.05
C GLU A 247 -8.62 5.97 -21.76
N ILE A 248 -7.39 5.57 -22.05
CA ILE A 248 -6.21 6.41 -21.92
C ILE A 248 -6.02 7.20 -23.21
N ILE A 249 -6.42 8.45 -23.20
CA ILE A 249 -6.41 9.33 -24.39
C ILE A 249 -5.00 9.77 -24.71
N ASP A 250 -4.24 10.15 -23.69
CA ASP A 250 -2.85 10.57 -23.80
C ASP A 250 -2.12 10.33 -22.49
N SER A 251 -0.82 10.06 -22.56
CA SER A 251 0.00 9.78 -21.39
C SER A 251 1.45 10.18 -21.62
N ASN A 252 2.05 10.78 -20.60
CA ASN A 252 3.47 11.12 -20.53
C ASN A 252 3.94 11.06 -19.07
N SER A 253 5.21 11.36 -18.82
CA SER A 253 5.80 11.34 -17.47
C SER A 253 5.13 12.25 -16.44
N ASP A 254 4.46 13.30 -16.89
CA ASP A 254 3.89 14.32 -16.01
C ASP A 254 2.40 14.14 -15.75
N SER A 255 1.69 13.48 -16.66
CA SER A 255 0.24 13.31 -16.56
C SER A 255 -0.31 12.31 -17.57
N SER A 256 -1.48 11.74 -17.23
CA SER A 256 -2.32 11.01 -18.18
C SER A 256 -3.69 11.64 -18.31
N TYR A 257 -4.19 11.70 -19.53
CA TYR A 257 -5.55 12.12 -19.81
C TYR A 257 -6.41 10.88 -19.99
N VAL A 258 -7.42 10.75 -19.14
CA VAL A 258 -8.32 9.59 -19.14
C VAL A 258 -9.75 10.04 -19.39
N SER A 259 -10.47 9.26 -20.23
CA SER A 259 -11.93 9.32 -20.33
C SER A 259 -12.52 8.23 -19.47
N VAL A 260 -13.52 8.59 -18.68
CA VAL A 260 -14.32 7.65 -17.89
C VAL A 260 -15.75 7.76 -18.36
N GLN A 261 -16.28 6.66 -18.85
CA GLN A 261 -17.67 6.54 -19.33
C GLN A 261 -18.39 5.45 -18.57
N ARG A 262 -19.53 5.77 -18.01
CA ARG A 262 -20.44 4.77 -17.48
C ARG A 262 -21.22 4.13 -18.61
N GLN A 263 -21.21 2.81 -18.66
CA GLN A 263 -22.03 2.01 -19.54
C GLN A 263 -23.27 1.57 -18.76
N LEU A 264 -24.43 2.05 -19.15
CA LEU A 264 -25.67 1.47 -18.68
C LEU A 264 -25.82 0.10 -19.37
N GLU A 265 -26.04 -0.94 -18.60
CA GLU A 265 -26.50 -2.20 -19.20
C GLU A 265 -27.81 -1.95 -19.95
N PRO A 266 -27.98 -2.52 -21.17
CA PRO A 266 -29.16 -2.32 -21.95
C PRO A 266 -30.40 -2.94 -21.30
#